data_0a125fa6d973d7495c26c10822bf55d4
#
_entry.id   0a125fa6d973d7495c26c10822bf55d4
#
_cell.length_a   1.000
_cell.length_b   1.000
_cell.length_c   1.000
_cell.angle_alpha   90.00
_cell.angle_beta   90.00
_cell.angle_gamma   90.00
#
_symmetry.space_group_name_H-M   'P 1'
#
loop_
_entity.id
_entity.type
_entity.pdbx_description
1 polymer ?
#
loop_
_entity_poly.entity_id
_entity_poly.type
_entity_poly.pdbx_seq_one_letter_code
_entity_poly.pdbx_strand_id
1 'polypeptide(L)'
;MNRKRFLTAAILTMMILAPAAWPQVKPTSDRDAAVAEKWIAAWNSHDPEKMLPVFTDDVFYEDVAYGEVSHGHAEFRKFAADEFEAVPDLELKLVRASIQNGHGTIEWSFSGIDKGIYKTGKKFTVRGVSVIDVRDGKIARSLDFYDSGTIMRQVGVLPAQ
;
A
#
# COMPACT_ATOMS: atom_id res chain seq x y z
N MET A 1 -39.74 -35.61 -65.62
CA MET A 1 -40.16 -35.47 -64.23
C MET A 1 -39.01 -34.94 -63.44
N ASN A 2 -38.85 -33.55 -63.37
CA ASN A 2 -37.71 -32.85 -62.74
C ASN A 2 -38.13 -32.41 -61.35
N ARG A 3 -37.52 -33.01 -60.30
CA ARG A 3 -37.65 -32.57 -58.91
C ARG A 3 -36.52 -31.59 -58.62
N LYS A 4 -36.83 -30.28 -58.57
CA LYS A 4 -35.92 -29.26 -58.04
C LYS A 4 -35.87 -29.35 -56.52
N ARG A 5 -34.66 -29.66 -55.97
CA ARG A 5 -34.40 -29.63 -54.54
C ARG A 5 -34.00 -28.17 -54.16
N PHE A 6 -34.82 -27.52 -53.34
CA PHE A 6 -34.46 -26.24 -52.72
C PHE A 6 -33.61 -26.54 -51.49
N LEU A 7 -32.34 -26.12 -51.51
CA LEU A 7 -31.50 -26.07 -50.32
C LEU A 7 -31.81 -24.76 -49.60
N THR A 8 -32.39 -24.86 -48.41
CA THR A 8 -32.54 -23.74 -47.51
C THR A 8 -31.26 -23.60 -46.69
N ALA A 9 -30.46 -22.57 -46.94
CA ALA A 9 -29.29 -22.27 -46.13
C ALA A 9 -29.74 -21.52 -44.85
N ALA A 10 -29.61 -22.16 -43.68
CA ALA A 10 -29.80 -21.52 -42.39
C ALA A 10 -28.55 -20.73 -42.04
N ILE A 11 -28.65 -19.40 -42.03
CA ILE A 11 -27.59 -18.53 -41.56
C ILE A 11 -27.66 -18.51 -40.03
N LEU A 12 -26.70 -19.17 -39.37
CA LEU A 12 -26.54 -19.15 -37.93
C LEU A 12 -25.79 -17.84 -37.56
N THR A 13 -26.53 -16.84 -37.09
CA THR A 13 -25.96 -15.60 -36.63
C THR A 13 -25.31 -15.83 -35.24
N MET A 14 -24.00 -15.97 -35.21
CA MET A 14 -23.21 -16.09 -34.00
C MET A 14 -23.13 -14.72 -33.31
N MET A 15 -23.92 -14.50 -32.25
CA MET A 15 -23.80 -13.35 -31.38
C MET A 15 -22.49 -13.45 -30.61
N ILE A 16 -21.50 -12.66 -31.01
CA ILE A 16 -20.26 -12.50 -30.24
C ILE A 16 -20.61 -11.58 -29.07
N LEU A 17 -20.78 -12.13 -27.87
CA LEU A 17 -20.79 -11.34 -26.65
C LEU A 17 -19.40 -10.72 -26.49
N ALA A 18 -19.30 -9.41 -26.63
CA ALA A 18 -18.09 -8.68 -26.25
C ALA A 18 -17.83 -8.89 -24.74
N PRO A 19 -16.60 -9.24 -24.33
CA PRO A 19 -16.30 -9.33 -22.91
C PRO A 19 -16.54 -7.98 -22.26
N ALA A 20 -17.23 -7.97 -21.10
CA ALA A 20 -17.43 -6.77 -20.32
C ALA A 20 -16.05 -6.17 -20.00
N ALA A 21 -15.78 -5.00 -20.55
CA ALA A 21 -14.54 -4.29 -20.25
C ALA A 21 -14.55 -3.92 -18.76
N TRP A 22 -13.57 -4.41 -18.00
CA TRP A 22 -13.33 -3.94 -16.65
C TRP A 22 -13.11 -2.43 -16.70
N PRO A 23 -13.70 -1.68 -15.75
CA PRO A 23 -13.42 -0.25 -15.68
C PRO A 23 -11.91 -0.04 -15.61
N GLN A 24 -11.35 0.62 -16.63
CA GLN A 24 -9.93 0.97 -16.65
C GLN A 24 -9.71 1.94 -15.51
N VAL A 25 -8.88 1.56 -14.54
CA VAL A 25 -8.40 2.46 -13.49
C VAL A 25 -7.62 3.56 -14.22
N LYS A 26 -8.06 4.82 -14.09
CA LYS A 26 -7.32 5.95 -14.66
C LYS A 26 -5.91 5.93 -14.06
N PRO A 27 -4.87 6.20 -14.88
CA PRO A 27 -3.52 6.32 -14.33
C PRO A 27 -3.50 7.35 -13.20
N THR A 28 -2.78 7.03 -12.14
CA THR A 28 -2.43 7.96 -11.05
C THR A 28 -1.87 9.25 -11.67
N SER A 29 -2.28 10.43 -11.20
CA SER A 29 -1.68 11.68 -11.68
C SER A 29 -0.21 11.74 -11.28
N ASP A 30 0.62 12.47 -12.02
CA ASP A 30 2.05 12.65 -11.68
C ASP A 30 2.23 13.19 -10.24
N ARG A 31 1.29 14.01 -9.76
CA ARG A 31 1.30 14.53 -8.39
C ARG A 31 1.06 13.45 -7.35
N ASP A 32 0.17 12.52 -7.62
CA ASP A 32 -0.20 11.44 -6.71
C ASP A 32 0.92 10.39 -6.63
N ALA A 33 1.55 10.07 -7.76
CA ALA A 33 2.74 9.24 -7.79
C ALA A 33 3.88 9.86 -6.96
N ALA A 34 4.07 11.18 -7.06
CA ALA A 34 5.09 11.90 -6.30
C ALA A 34 4.86 11.86 -4.78
N VAL A 35 3.60 11.80 -4.30
CA VAL A 35 3.31 11.65 -2.85
C VAL A 35 3.81 10.30 -2.34
N ALA A 36 3.51 9.21 -3.05
CA ALA A 36 3.94 7.86 -2.67
C ALA A 36 5.46 7.72 -2.67
N GLU A 37 6.14 8.25 -3.70
CA GLU A 37 7.61 8.23 -3.77
C GLU A 37 8.25 9.02 -2.63
N LYS A 38 7.73 10.20 -2.30
CA LYS A 38 8.21 11.01 -1.17
C LYS A 38 8.02 10.29 0.16
N TRP A 39 6.87 9.63 0.34
CA TRP A 39 6.57 8.86 1.54
C TRP A 39 7.57 7.70 1.72
N ILE A 40 7.81 6.90 0.67
CA ILE A 40 8.80 5.83 0.68
C ILE A 40 10.22 6.37 0.97
N ALA A 41 10.61 7.45 0.30
CA ALA A 41 11.93 8.06 0.50
C ALA A 41 12.12 8.61 1.93
N ALA A 42 11.04 9.15 2.52
CA ALA A 42 11.06 9.65 3.89
C ALA A 42 11.28 8.51 4.89
N TRP A 43 10.55 7.41 4.80
CA TRP A 43 10.76 6.22 5.63
C TRP A 43 12.18 5.67 5.49
N ASN A 44 12.67 5.50 4.25
CA ASN A 44 14.02 5.00 3.99
C ASN A 44 15.15 5.98 4.37
N SER A 45 14.80 7.20 4.77
CA SER A 45 15.80 8.16 5.26
C SER A 45 16.25 7.88 6.70
N HIS A 46 15.48 7.11 7.47
CA HIS A 46 15.68 6.85 8.90
C HIS A 46 15.82 8.13 9.75
N ASP A 47 15.14 9.19 9.31
CA ASP A 47 15.22 10.50 9.93
C ASP A 47 13.79 11.04 10.17
N PRO A 48 13.30 11.10 11.43
CA PRO A 48 11.96 11.58 11.73
C PRO A 48 11.71 13.01 11.21
N GLU A 49 12.74 13.85 11.13
CA GLU A 49 12.57 15.22 10.62
C GLU A 49 12.33 15.26 9.11
N LYS A 50 12.78 14.26 8.36
CA LYS A 50 12.49 14.12 6.93
C LYS A 50 11.12 13.54 6.65
N MET A 51 10.50 12.91 7.67
CA MET A 51 9.12 12.44 7.58
C MET A 51 8.12 13.61 7.59
N LEU A 52 8.33 14.61 8.45
CA LEU A 52 7.36 15.67 8.71
C LEU A 52 6.92 16.46 7.47
N PRO A 53 7.78 16.83 6.53
CA PRO A 53 7.37 17.56 5.33
C PRO A 53 6.40 16.80 4.40
N VAL A 54 6.35 15.47 4.53
CA VAL A 54 5.46 14.61 3.72
C VAL A 54 4.03 14.63 4.26
N PHE A 55 3.86 14.98 5.54
CA PHE A 55 2.59 15.01 6.23
C PHE A 55 2.12 16.44 6.52
N THR A 56 0.81 16.63 6.69
CA THR A 56 0.26 17.90 7.19
C THR A 56 0.56 18.05 8.69
N ASP A 57 0.60 19.29 9.20
CA ASP A 57 0.92 19.56 10.60
C ASP A 57 -0.07 18.90 11.59
N ASP A 58 -1.32 18.69 11.14
CA ASP A 58 -2.43 18.06 11.85
C ASP A 58 -2.67 16.60 11.43
N VAL A 59 -1.67 15.91 10.91
CA VAL A 59 -1.80 14.54 10.43
C VAL A 59 -2.46 13.62 11.46
N PHE A 60 -3.34 12.74 10.97
CA PHE A 60 -3.78 11.55 11.67
C PHE A 60 -3.07 10.34 11.10
N TYR A 61 -2.30 9.66 11.92
CA TYR A 61 -1.59 8.43 11.53
C TYR A 61 -1.99 7.28 12.45
N GLU A 62 -2.23 6.11 11.89
CA GLU A 62 -2.53 4.90 12.66
C GLU A 62 -1.79 3.70 12.06
N ASP A 63 -0.96 3.06 12.87
CA ASP A 63 -0.53 1.69 12.63
C ASP A 63 -1.62 0.74 13.15
N VAL A 64 -2.47 0.28 12.23
CA VAL A 64 -3.64 -0.54 12.56
C VAL A 64 -3.23 -1.92 13.08
N ALA A 65 -2.06 -2.44 12.65
CA ALA A 65 -1.59 -3.77 13.05
C ALA A 65 -1.21 -3.84 14.53
N TYR A 66 -0.78 -2.72 15.13
CA TYR A 66 -0.43 -2.62 16.55
C TYR A 66 -1.38 -1.70 17.34
N GLY A 67 -2.30 -1.01 16.65
CA GLY A 67 -3.25 -0.09 17.30
C GLY A 67 -2.60 1.19 17.80
N GLU A 68 -1.48 1.60 17.19
CA GLU A 68 -0.77 2.81 17.58
C GLU A 68 -1.29 4.00 16.77
N VAL A 69 -1.68 5.08 17.49
CA VAL A 69 -2.25 6.29 16.87
C VAL A 69 -1.40 7.50 17.21
N SER A 70 -1.19 8.36 16.21
CA SER A 70 -0.47 9.63 16.35
C SER A 70 -1.27 10.80 15.77
N HIS A 71 -1.36 11.89 16.51
CA HIS A 71 -2.01 13.13 16.12
C HIS A 71 -1.00 14.26 15.98
N GLY A 72 -0.88 14.80 14.76
CA GLY A 72 0.03 15.89 14.42
C GLY A 72 1.50 15.51 14.46
N HIS A 73 2.35 16.46 14.08
CA HIS A 73 3.78 16.21 13.89
C HIS A 73 4.51 15.76 15.17
N ALA A 74 4.09 16.20 16.36
CA ALA A 74 4.83 15.89 17.58
C ALA A 74 4.74 14.40 17.95
N GLU A 75 3.52 13.84 17.92
CA GLU A 75 3.30 12.41 18.21
C GLU A 75 3.84 11.54 17.08
N PHE A 76 3.61 11.94 15.81
CA PHE A 76 4.11 11.20 14.66
C PHE A 76 5.65 11.16 14.62
N ARG A 77 6.34 12.25 14.97
CA ARG A 77 7.80 12.27 15.11
C ARG A 77 8.29 11.23 16.10
N LYS A 78 7.61 11.13 17.26
CA LYS A 78 7.97 10.15 18.28
C LYS A 78 7.76 8.74 17.76
N PHE A 79 6.61 8.44 17.15
CA PHE A 79 6.31 7.15 16.53
C PHE A 79 7.39 6.75 15.51
N ALA A 80 7.74 7.65 14.58
CA ALA A 80 8.76 7.38 13.57
C ALA A 80 10.15 7.14 14.19
N ALA A 81 10.51 7.86 15.25
CA ALA A 81 11.77 7.64 15.95
C ALA A 81 11.81 6.26 16.64
N ASP A 82 10.72 5.87 17.30
CA ASP A 82 10.59 4.56 17.94
C ASP A 82 10.68 3.41 16.92
N GLU A 83 10.07 3.57 15.73
CA GLU A 83 10.17 2.61 14.62
C GLU A 83 11.60 2.47 14.08
N PHE A 84 12.33 3.57 13.89
CA PHE A 84 13.72 3.54 13.45
C PHE A 84 14.65 2.93 14.49
N GLU A 85 14.34 3.05 15.79
CA GLU A 85 15.06 2.36 16.85
C GLU A 85 14.72 0.86 16.84
N ALA A 86 13.43 0.51 16.65
CA ALA A 86 12.97 -0.87 16.66
C ALA A 86 13.46 -1.67 15.45
N VAL A 87 13.60 -1.02 14.27
CA VAL A 87 14.06 -1.63 13.02
C VAL A 87 15.11 -0.72 12.36
N PRO A 88 16.37 -0.73 12.82
CA PRO A 88 17.39 0.23 12.37
C PRO A 88 17.78 0.10 10.89
N ASP A 89 17.53 -1.03 10.27
CA ASP A 89 17.74 -1.32 8.85
C ASP A 89 16.43 -1.41 8.06
N LEU A 90 15.39 -0.70 8.52
CA LEU A 90 14.10 -0.59 7.86
C LEU A 90 14.26 -0.27 6.38
N GLU A 91 13.66 -1.08 5.52
CA GLU A 91 13.56 -0.82 4.09
C GLU A 91 12.10 -0.93 3.64
N LEU A 92 11.57 0.15 3.08
CA LEU A 92 10.29 0.17 2.38
C LEU A 92 10.51 0.20 0.87
N LYS A 93 9.79 -0.68 0.15
CA LYS A 93 9.76 -0.68 -1.32
C LYS A 93 8.34 -0.41 -1.80
N LEU A 94 8.19 0.57 -2.66
CA LEU A 94 6.93 0.82 -3.34
C LEU A 94 6.58 -0.35 -4.27
N VAL A 95 5.39 -0.90 -4.11
CA VAL A 95 4.83 -1.90 -5.02
C VAL A 95 3.92 -1.22 -6.03
N ARG A 96 2.99 -0.41 -5.54
CA ARG A 96 2.05 0.36 -6.36
C ARG A 96 1.42 1.48 -5.55
N ALA A 97 1.05 2.57 -6.20
CA ALA A 97 0.18 3.59 -5.64
C ALA A 97 -1.03 3.83 -6.53
N SER A 98 -2.17 4.14 -5.93
CA SER A 98 -3.38 4.56 -6.61
C SER A 98 -4.06 5.62 -5.76
N ILE A 99 -3.89 6.89 -6.15
CA ILE A 99 -4.44 8.06 -5.46
C ILE A 99 -5.28 8.83 -6.46
N GLN A 100 -6.50 9.20 -6.09
CA GLN A 100 -7.40 9.99 -6.92
C GLN A 100 -8.20 10.97 -6.06
N ASN A 101 -8.28 12.21 -6.47
CA ASN A 101 -9.02 13.25 -5.75
C ASN A 101 -8.64 13.35 -4.26
N GLY A 102 -7.37 13.18 -3.95
CA GLY A 102 -6.86 13.28 -2.58
C GLY A 102 -7.14 12.06 -1.70
N HIS A 103 -7.58 10.92 -2.25
CA HIS A 103 -7.78 9.69 -1.50
C HIS A 103 -7.21 8.50 -2.25
N GLY A 104 -6.61 7.54 -1.55
CA GLY A 104 -6.06 6.37 -2.22
C GLY A 104 -5.26 5.44 -1.34
N THR A 105 -4.42 4.64 -2.01
CA THR A 105 -3.60 3.62 -1.36
C THR A 105 -2.18 3.64 -1.87
N ILE A 106 -1.24 3.27 -0.98
CA ILE A 106 0.16 2.98 -1.29
C ILE A 106 0.42 1.54 -0.86
N GLU A 107 0.65 0.65 -1.81
CA GLU A 107 1.10 -0.73 -1.54
C GLU A 107 2.61 -0.76 -1.42
N TRP A 108 3.10 -1.43 -0.40
CA TRP A 108 4.53 -1.51 -0.10
C TRP A 108 4.94 -2.89 0.43
N SER A 109 6.24 -3.16 0.42
CA SER A 109 6.86 -4.20 1.23
C SER A 109 7.78 -3.54 2.26
N PHE A 110 7.71 -4.02 3.48
CA PHE A 110 8.52 -3.61 4.61
C PHE A 110 9.43 -4.75 5.04
N SER A 111 10.71 -4.49 5.20
CA SER A 111 11.69 -5.46 5.68
C SER A 111 12.69 -4.83 6.62
N GLY A 112 13.28 -5.65 7.48
CA GLY A 112 14.33 -5.25 8.40
C GLY A 112 14.69 -6.34 9.40
N ILE A 113 15.51 -5.97 10.39
CA ILE A 113 15.90 -6.82 11.51
C ILE A 113 15.15 -6.33 12.75
N ASP A 114 14.37 -7.21 13.34
CA ASP A 114 13.68 -6.94 14.61
C ASP A 114 14.70 -6.73 15.76
N LYS A 115 14.87 -5.46 16.15
CA LYS A 115 15.69 -5.06 17.31
C LYS A 115 14.84 -4.58 18.48
N GLY A 116 13.64 -4.03 18.22
CA GLY A 116 12.79 -3.39 19.22
C GLY A 116 11.42 -4.01 19.38
N ILE A 117 10.76 -4.43 18.28
CA ILE A 117 9.37 -4.91 18.30
C ILE A 117 9.23 -6.14 19.21
N TYR A 118 9.97 -7.22 18.92
CA TYR A 118 10.02 -8.45 19.72
C TYR A 118 11.43 -8.77 20.23
N LYS A 119 12.43 -7.99 19.84
CA LYS A 119 13.84 -8.07 20.27
C LYS A 119 14.51 -9.41 19.93
N THR A 120 14.15 -10.00 18.80
CA THR A 120 14.64 -11.33 18.40
C THR A 120 15.95 -11.28 17.61
N GLY A 121 16.28 -10.13 17.02
CA GLY A 121 17.44 -9.96 16.14
C GLY A 121 17.30 -10.68 14.80
N LYS A 122 16.11 -11.16 14.45
CA LYS A 122 15.84 -11.89 13.20
C LYS A 122 15.28 -10.97 12.12
N LYS A 123 15.53 -11.36 10.88
CA LYS A 123 14.98 -10.68 9.70
C LYS A 123 13.52 -11.02 9.48
N PHE A 124 12.79 -10.04 8.97
CA PHE A 124 11.43 -10.22 8.49
C PHE A 124 11.18 -9.43 7.21
N THR A 125 10.14 -9.82 6.50
CA THR A 125 9.57 -9.07 5.37
C THR A 125 8.06 -9.25 5.39
N VAL A 126 7.31 -8.15 5.28
CA VAL A 126 5.86 -8.16 5.22
C VAL A 126 5.38 -7.25 4.09
N ARG A 127 4.22 -7.55 3.53
CA ARG A 127 3.52 -6.66 2.59
C ARG A 127 2.44 -5.92 3.34
N GLY A 128 2.24 -4.67 2.96
CA GLY A 128 1.19 -3.84 3.54
C GLY A 128 0.62 -2.83 2.55
N VAL A 129 -0.35 -2.12 3.04
CA VAL A 129 -1.01 -1.04 2.32
C VAL A 129 -1.33 0.09 3.29
N SER A 130 -0.97 1.31 2.90
CA SER A 130 -1.44 2.53 3.56
C SER A 130 -2.67 3.04 2.82
N VAL A 131 -3.76 3.28 3.54
CA VAL A 131 -4.92 4.02 3.05
C VAL A 131 -4.73 5.48 3.44
N ILE A 132 -4.67 6.38 2.46
CA ILE A 132 -4.26 7.76 2.68
C ILE A 132 -5.28 8.78 2.20
N ASP A 133 -5.33 9.91 2.90
CA ASP A 133 -5.95 11.14 2.43
C ASP A 133 -4.85 12.20 2.23
N VAL A 134 -4.89 12.87 1.07
CA VAL A 134 -3.91 13.88 0.66
C VAL A 134 -4.59 15.25 0.61
N ARG A 135 -3.96 16.24 1.24
CA ARG A 135 -4.36 17.64 1.22
C ARG A 135 -3.16 18.51 0.87
N ASP A 136 -3.27 19.33 -0.14
CA ASP A 136 -2.20 20.24 -0.61
C ASP A 136 -0.86 19.53 -0.92
N GLY A 137 -0.94 18.29 -1.44
CA GLY A 137 0.24 17.49 -1.79
C GLY A 137 0.96 16.85 -0.59
N LYS A 138 0.36 16.87 0.59
CA LYS A 138 0.83 16.21 1.82
C LYS A 138 -0.22 15.21 2.31
N ILE A 139 0.23 14.17 3.00
CA ILE A 139 -0.64 13.19 3.64
C ILE A 139 -1.26 13.80 4.90
N ALA A 140 -2.59 13.92 4.92
CA ALA A 140 -3.34 14.41 6.06
C ALA A 140 -3.84 13.27 6.96
N ARG A 141 -3.98 12.06 6.40
CA ARG A 141 -4.35 10.85 7.12
C ARG A 141 -3.63 9.65 6.50
N SER A 142 -3.13 8.75 7.34
CA SER A 142 -2.60 7.44 6.92
C SER A 142 -3.06 6.37 7.87
N LEU A 143 -3.54 5.24 7.32
CA LEU A 143 -3.83 4.02 8.05
C LEU A 143 -3.02 2.90 7.43
N ASP A 144 -2.14 2.29 8.22
CA ASP A 144 -1.24 1.26 7.74
C ASP A 144 -1.75 -0.12 8.16
N PHE A 145 -2.03 -0.96 7.15
CA PHE A 145 -2.54 -2.32 7.31
C PHE A 145 -1.51 -3.33 6.82
N TYR A 146 -1.15 -4.27 7.67
CA TYR A 146 -0.29 -5.40 7.33
C TYR A 146 -0.49 -6.57 8.30
N ASP A 147 0.00 -7.75 7.94
CA ASP A 147 -0.11 -8.95 8.79
C ASP A 147 1.07 -9.03 9.78
N SER A 148 0.87 -8.48 10.99
CA SER A 148 1.83 -8.60 12.09
C SER A 148 2.10 -10.07 12.48
N GLY A 149 1.12 -10.96 12.29
CA GLY A 149 1.30 -12.40 12.50
C GLY A 149 2.35 -13.01 11.55
N THR A 150 2.48 -12.50 10.34
CA THR A 150 3.56 -12.87 9.41
C THR A 150 4.93 -12.46 9.96
N ILE A 151 5.07 -11.25 10.52
CA ILE A 151 6.29 -10.81 11.20
C ILE A 151 6.60 -11.74 12.36
N MET A 152 5.63 -11.97 13.27
CA MET A 152 5.77 -12.83 14.45
C MET A 152 6.25 -14.24 14.11
N ARG A 153 5.72 -14.84 13.03
CA ARG A 153 6.16 -16.17 12.57
C ARG A 153 7.60 -16.15 12.06
N GLN A 154 7.97 -15.15 11.26
CA GLN A 154 9.32 -15.06 10.70
C GLN A 154 10.38 -14.82 11.77
N VAL A 155 10.07 -14.02 12.79
CA VAL A 155 11.00 -13.77 13.90
C VAL A 155 10.91 -14.84 15.00
N GLY A 156 9.99 -15.81 14.89
CA GLY A 156 9.89 -16.97 15.78
C GLY A 156 9.16 -16.71 17.10
N VAL A 157 8.32 -15.69 17.16
CA VAL A 157 7.40 -15.42 18.27
C VAL A 157 6.16 -16.31 18.18
N LEU A 158 5.70 -16.58 16.95
CA LEU A 158 4.66 -17.56 16.67
C LEU A 158 5.23 -18.79 15.96
N PRO A 159 4.59 -19.97 16.09
CA PRO A 159 4.96 -21.15 15.32
C PRO A 159 4.91 -20.89 13.81
N ALA A 160 5.82 -21.51 13.04
CA ALA A 160 5.73 -21.56 11.59
C ALA A 160 4.45 -22.30 11.18
N GLN A 161 3.83 -21.87 10.07
CA GLN A 161 2.68 -22.58 9.47
C GLN A 161 3.18 -23.74 8.65
#